data_0da35b1f87ba153e73d38b1e32b4cfbc
#
_entry.id   0da35b1f87ba153e73d38b1e32b4cfbc
#
_cell.length_a   1.000
_cell.length_b   1.000
_cell.length_c   1.000
_cell.angle_alpha   90.00
_cell.angle_beta   90.00
_cell.angle_gamma   90.00
#
_symmetry.space_group_name_H-M   'P 1'
#
loop_
_entity.id
_entity.type
_entity.pdbx_description
1 polymer ?
#
loop_
_entity_poly.entity_id
_entity_poly.type
_entity_poly.pdbx_seq_one_letter_code
_entity_poly.pdbx_strand_id
1 'polypeptide(L)'
;MEEHARETEARAQSLCASASERLRLAEMRAEAAERAQRELIITAEDKLQGACRALEQAQSCIEAQKDKLTAVELRAEVAEAEARQAKEALALVEEAIRKRLLRANPDADSRSTAMAG
;
A
#
# COMPACT_ATOMS: atom_id res chain seq x y z
N MET A 1 70.18 -48.84 -10.39
CA MET A 1 69.31 -48.79 -9.17
C MET A 1 69.16 -47.35 -8.58
N GLU A 2 70.30 -46.65 -8.44
CA GLU A 2 70.25 -45.29 -7.88
C GLU A 2 69.49 -44.27 -8.77
N GLU A 3 69.62 -44.34 -10.08
CA GLU A 3 68.94 -43.51 -11.03
C GLU A 3 67.43 -43.73 -11.01
N HIS A 4 67.00 -44.96 -10.88
CA HIS A 4 65.61 -45.33 -10.82
C HIS A 4 64.95 -44.81 -9.49
N ALA A 5 65.68 -44.89 -8.39
CA ALA A 5 65.28 -44.37 -7.11
C ALA A 5 65.14 -42.83 -7.15
N ARG A 6 66.08 -42.13 -7.78
CA ARG A 6 66.03 -40.65 -7.96
C ARG A 6 64.89 -40.23 -8.86
N GLU A 7 64.63 -40.95 -9.93
CA GLU A 7 63.51 -40.70 -10.82
C GLU A 7 62.15 -40.85 -10.10
N THR A 8 62.03 -41.92 -9.31
CA THR A 8 60.84 -42.20 -8.51
C THR A 8 60.64 -41.12 -7.46
N GLU A 9 61.71 -40.72 -6.79
CA GLU A 9 61.63 -39.59 -5.81
C GLU A 9 61.30 -38.29 -6.45
N ALA A 10 61.87 -37.95 -7.60
CA ALA A 10 61.57 -36.76 -8.36
C ALA A 10 60.09 -36.71 -8.81
N ARG A 11 59.54 -37.83 -9.25
CA ARG A 11 58.15 -38.00 -9.61
C ARG A 11 57.24 -37.81 -8.38
N ALA A 12 57.60 -38.38 -7.26
CA ALA A 12 56.87 -38.27 -6.02
C ALA A 12 56.83 -36.79 -5.54
N GLN A 13 57.98 -36.11 -5.60
CA GLN A 13 58.09 -34.71 -5.26
C GLN A 13 57.27 -33.84 -6.20
N SER A 14 57.29 -34.11 -7.50
CA SER A 14 56.49 -33.40 -8.50
C SER A 14 54.99 -33.60 -8.29
N LEU A 15 54.57 -34.82 -7.96
CA LEU A 15 53.17 -35.13 -7.63
C LEU A 15 52.72 -34.42 -6.35
N CYS A 16 53.58 -34.41 -5.33
CA CYS A 16 53.29 -33.70 -4.09
C CYS A 16 53.18 -32.20 -4.30
N ALA A 17 54.07 -31.61 -5.07
CA ALA A 17 54.01 -30.20 -5.42
C ALA A 17 52.76 -29.87 -6.22
N SER A 18 52.41 -30.70 -7.19
CA SER A 18 51.18 -30.53 -7.98
C SER A 18 49.95 -30.69 -7.13
N ALA A 19 49.91 -31.67 -6.22
CA ALA A 19 48.77 -31.85 -5.30
C ALA A 19 48.63 -30.70 -4.34
N SER A 20 49.73 -30.18 -3.79
CA SER A 20 49.72 -29.00 -2.91
C SER A 20 49.24 -27.76 -3.63
N GLU A 21 49.65 -27.55 -4.86
CA GLU A 21 49.19 -26.43 -5.68
C GLU A 21 47.69 -26.54 -5.99
N ARG A 22 47.21 -27.72 -6.33
CA ARG A 22 45.79 -27.97 -6.56
C ARG A 22 44.97 -27.74 -5.29
N LEU A 23 45.48 -28.20 -4.16
CA LEU A 23 44.82 -28.00 -2.87
C LEU A 23 44.72 -26.48 -2.53
N ARG A 24 45.83 -25.77 -2.72
CA ARG A 24 45.89 -24.34 -2.51
C ARG A 24 44.86 -23.57 -3.38
N LEU A 25 44.81 -23.93 -4.66
CA LEU A 25 43.83 -23.32 -5.59
C LEU A 25 42.41 -23.68 -5.21
N ALA A 26 42.16 -24.92 -4.80
CA ALA A 26 40.83 -25.34 -4.34
C ALA A 26 40.41 -24.59 -3.07
N GLU A 27 41.32 -24.41 -2.12
CA GLU A 27 41.07 -23.61 -0.92
C GLU A 27 40.76 -22.14 -1.24
N MET A 28 41.54 -21.54 -2.14
CA MET A 28 41.32 -20.17 -2.60
C MET A 28 39.95 -20.00 -3.26
N ARG A 29 39.57 -20.97 -4.10
CA ARG A 29 38.25 -20.97 -4.76
C ARG A 29 37.12 -21.15 -3.74
N ALA A 30 37.31 -22.03 -2.77
CA ALA A 30 36.33 -22.25 -1.70
C ALA A 30 36.14 -20.96 -0.86
N GLU A 31 37.23 -20.34 -0.48
CA GLU A 31 37.19 -19.06 0.25
C GLU A 31 36.52 -17.93 -0.54
N ALA A 32 36.84 -17.85 -1.83
CA ALA A 32 36.22 -16.88 -2.73
C ALA A 32 34.71 -17.14 -2.88
N ALA A 33 34.31 -18.39 -3.02
CA ALA A 33 32.93 -18.81 -3.10
C ALA A 33 32.16 -18.48 -1.80
N GLU A 34 32.78 -18.75 -0.65
CA GLU A 34 32.20 -18.41 0.66
C GLU A 34 32.00 -16.91 0.83
N ARG A 35 32.98 -16.10 0.42
CA ARG A 35 32.88 -14.65 0.46
C ARG A 35 31.76 -14.15 -0.45
N ALA A 36 31.71 -14.65 -1.67
CA ALA A 36 30.64 -14.29 -2.61
C ALA A 36 29.27 -14.68 -2.08
N GLN A 37 29.16 -15.83 -1.43
CA GLN A 37 27.91 -16.29 -0.80
C GLN A 37 27.51 -15.39 0.35
N ARG A 38 28.43 -14.98 1.22
CA ARG A 38 28.16 -14.04 2.32
C ARG A 38 27.70 -12.69 1.80
N GLU A 39 28.36 -12.16 0.77
CA GLU A 39 27.97 -10.90 0.14
C GLU A 39 26.56 -10.97 -0.45
N LEU A 40 26.24 -12.08 -1.10
CA LEU A 40 24.90 -12.34 -1.64
C LEU A 40 23.84 -12.37 -0.53
N ILE A 41 24.12 -13.03 0.58
CA ILE A 41 23.22 -13.11 1.74
C ILE A 41 22.99 -11.72 2.33
N ILE A 42 24.06 -10.95 2.54
CA ILE A 42 23.97 -9.58 3.06
C ILE A 42 23.14 -8.70 2.12
N THR A 43 23.38 -8.78 0.83
CA THR A 43 22.62 -8.02 -0.18
C THR A 43 21.15 -8.41 -0.18
N ALA A 44 20.87 -9.72 -0.11
CA ALA A 44 19.50 -10.23 -0.05
C ALA A 44 18.78 -9.79 1.22
N GLU A 45 19.44 -9.83 2.37
CA GLU A 45 18.91 -9.36 3.65
C GLU A 45 18.58 -7.86 3.61
N ASP A 46 19.49 -7.05 3.07
CA ASP A 46 19.28 -5.61 2.90
C ASP A 46 18.08 -5.31 2.02
N LYS A 47 17.95 -6.03 0.91
CA LYS A 47 16.80 -5.90 0.00
C LYS A 47 15.50 -6.32 0.66
N LEU A 48 15.52 -7.42 1.42
CA LEU A 48 14.34 -7.88 2.18
C LEU A 48 13.92 -6.87 3.24
N GLN A 49 14.86 -6.33 3.99
CA GLN A 49 14.58 -5.28 4.98
C GLN A 49 14.00 -4.04 4.33
N GLY A 50 14.58 -3.61 3.20
CA GLY A 50 14.06 -2.49 2.43
C GLY A 50 12.64 -2.74 1.92
N ALA A 51 12.35 -3.94 1.42
CA ALA A 51 11.03 -4.33 0.98
C ALA A 51 10.01 -4.36 2.14
N CYS A 52 10.42 -4.89 3.31
CA CYS A 52 9.58 -4.91 4.50
C CYS A 52 9.23 -3.49 4.96
N ARG A 53 10.20 -2.58 4.99
CA ARG A 53 9.97 -1.16 5.33
C ARG A 53 9.03 -0.48 4.34
N ALA A 54 9.22 -0.76 3.06
CA ALA A 54 8.34 -0.21 2.02
C ALA A 54 6.90 -0.72 2.17
N LEU A 55 6.73 -2.01 2.49
CA LEU A 55 5.41 -2.60 2.77
C LEU A 55 4.76 -1.99 4.01
N GLU A 56 5.51 -1.81 5.09
CA GLU A 56 5.02 -1.16 6.32
C GLU A 56 4.56 0.27 6.04
N GLN A 57 5.35 1.03 5.29
CA GLN A 57 4.99 2.38 4.87
C GLN A 57 3.74 2.40 4.00
N ALA A 58 3.64 1.48 3.04
CA ALA A 58 2.48 1.35 2.18
C ALA A 58 1.23 1.00 2.98
N GLN A 59 1.32 0.08 3.93
CA GLN A 59 0.22 -0.29 4.83
C GLN A 59 -0.23 0.89 5.68
N SER A 60 0.73 1.63 6.23
CA SER A 60 0.47 2.85 7.00
C SER A 60 -0.26 3.91 6.19
N CYS A 61 0.17 4.11 4.93
CA CYS A 61 -0.49 5.02 4.00
C CYS A 61 -1.91 4.56 3.66
N ILE A 62 -2.10 3.25 3.43
CA ILE A 62 -3.42 2.68 3.13
C ILE A 62 -4.37 2.89 4.31
N GLU A 63 -3.91 2.64 5.54
CA GLU A 63 -4.72 2.86 6.75
C GLU A 63 -5.10 4.33 6.91
N ALA A 64 -4.14 5.24 6.71
CA ALA A 64 -4.40 6.67 6.75
C ALA A 64 -5.40 7.12 5.69
N GLN A 65 -5.32 6.56 4.48
CA GLN A 65 -6.28 6.84 3.41
C GLN A 65 -7.66 6.27 3.71
N LYS A 66 -7.74 5.08 4.29
CA LYS A 66 -9.01 4.48 4.74
C LYS A 66 -9.69 5.35 5.79
N ASP A 67 -8.93 5.85 6.76
CA ASP A 67 -9.45 6.76 7.80
C ASP A 67 -9.97 8.06 7.19
N LYS A 68 -9.25 8.65 6.24
CA LYS A 68 -9.69 9.83 5.51
C LYS A 68 -10.97 9.57 4.71
N LEU A 69 -11.04 8.42 4.03
CA LEU A 69 -12.22 8.00 3.28
C LEU A 69 -13.42 7.86 4.19
N THR A 70 -13.26 7.20 5.33
CA THR A 70 -14.31 7.03 6.32
C THR A 70 -14.80 8.40 6.83
N ALA A 71 -13.88 9.31 7.11
CA ALA A 71 -14.21 10.66 7.54
C ALA A 71 -14.98 11.46 6.46
N VAL A 72 -14.56 11.34 5.21
CA VAL A 72 -15.24 11.99 4.08
C VAL A 72 -16.63 11.40 3.85
N GLU A 73 -16.77 10.07 3.92
CA GLU A 73 -18.06 9.39 3.82
C GLU A 73 -19.02 9.84 4.92
N LEU A 74 -18.52 9.95 6.14
CA LEU A 74 -19.32 10.44 7.27
C LEU A 74 -19.79 11.87 7.07
N ARG A 75 -18.90 12.75 6.59
CA ARG A 75 -19.25 14.13 6.25
C ARG A 75 -20.30 14.21 5.14
N ALA A 76 -20.15 13.34 4.12
CA ALA A 76 -21.10 13.26 3.03
C ALA A 76 -22.48 12.81 3.52
N GLU A 77 -22.55 11.80 4.40
CA GLU A 77 -23.80 11.35 5.01
C GLU A 77 -24.47 12.43 5.84
N VAL A 78 -23.68 13.14 6.64
CA VAL A 78 -24.18 14.27 7.44
C VAL A 78 -24.71 15.39 6.53
N ALA A 79 -23.96 15.74 5.48
CA ALA A 79 -24.38 16.77 4.52
C ALA A 79 -25.66 16.37 3.79
N GLU A 80 -25.79 15.11 3.38
CA GLU A 80 -27.00 14.58 2.75
C GLU A 80 -28.20 14.61 3.71
N ALA A 81 -27.99 14.25 4.98
CA ALA A 81 -29.03 14.31 6.00
C ALA A 81 -29.48 15.75 6.24
N GLU A 82 -28.56 16.69 6.34
CA GLU A 82 -28.85 18.11 6.47
C GLU A 82 -29.60 18.66 5.26
N ALA A 83 -29.20 18.26 4.05
CA ALA A 83 -29.89 18.65 2.82
C ALA A 83 -31.32 18.11 2.78
N ARG A 84 -31.53 16.86 3.19
CA ARG A 84 -32.89 16.28 3.29
C ARG A 84 -33.76 17.04 4.30
N GLN A 85 -33.21 17.35 5.47
CA GLN A 85 -33.91 18.12 6.49
C GLN A 85 -34.29 19.53 6.00
N ALA A 86 -33.37 20.18 5.30
CA ALA A 86 -33.63 21.49 4.72
C ALA A 86 -34.72 21.42 3.66
N LYS A 87 -34.74 20.41 2.81
CA LYS A 87 -35.79 20.18 1.80
C LYS A 87 -37.14 19.93 2.45
N GLU A 88 -37.17 19.10 3.49
CA GLU A 88 -38.39 18.82 4.25
C GLU A 88 -38.94 20.08 4.94
N ALA A 89 -38.06 20.85 5.56
CA ALA A 89 -38.44 22.12 6.18
C ALA A 89 -38.99 23.12 5.15
N LEU A 90 -38.33 23.20 3.98
CA LEU A 90 -38.79 24.07 2.88
C LEU A 90 -40.15 23.61 2.36
N ALA A 91 -40.37 22.32 2.18
CA ALA A 91 -41.64 21.75 1.75
C ALA A 91 -42.77 22.05 2.75
N LEU A 92 -42.48 21.96 4.06
CA LEU A 92 -43.45 22.31 5.10
C LEU A 92 -43.79 23.80 5.08
N VAL A 93 -42.81 24.65 4.87
CA VAL A 93 -43.04 26.11 4.75
C VAL A 93 -43.87 26.44 3.51
N GLU A 94 -43.52 25.83 2.37
CA GLU A 94 -44.27 25.97 1.12
C GLU A 94 -45.73 25.54 1.27
N GLU A 95 -45.95 24.40 1.93
CA GLU A 95 -47.29 23.90 2.18
C GLU A 95 -48.07 24.76 3.12
N ALA A 96 -47.46 25.31 4.16
CA ALA A 96 -48.07 26.27 5.07
C ALA A 96 -48.47 27.56 4.35
N ILE A 97 -47.62 28.05 3.45
CA ILE A 97 -47.91 29.22 2.63
C ILE A 97 -49.11 28.95 1.69
N ARG A 98 -49.11 27.78 1.03
CA ARG A 98 -50.21 27.36 0.16
C ARG A 98 -51.55 27.32 0.94
N LYS A 99 -51.52 26.71 2.11
CA LYS A 99 -52.74 26.63 2.96
C LYS A 99 -53.25 28.01 3.36
N ARG A 100 -52.33 28.93 3.67
CA ARG A 100 -52.73 30.33 3.96
C ARG A 100 -53.29 31.04 2.75
N LEU A 101 -52.67 30.86 1.57
CA LEU A 101 -53.14 31.43 0.33
C LEU A 101 -54.49 30.86 -0.09
N LEU A 102 -54.69 29.54 0.08
CA LEU A 102 -55.99 28.89 -0.20
C LEU A 102 -57.07 29.35 0.77
N ARG A 103 -56.76 29.62 2.02
CA ARG A 103 -57.70 30.20 2.99
C ARG A 103 -58.05 31.64 2.67
N ALA A 104 -57.09 32.41 2.12
CA ALA A 104 -57.30 33.75 1.67
C ALA A 104 -58.14 33.86 0.36
N ASN A 105 -57.90 32.90 -0.58
CA ASN A 105 -58.58 32.86 -1.87
C ASN A 105 -60.08 32.58 -1.81
N PRO A 106 -60.61 31.63 -0.97
CA PRO A 106 -62.04 31.47 -0.81
C PRO A 106 -62.72 32.74 -0.35
N ASP A 107 -62.11 33.49 0.59
CA ASP A 107 -62.64 34.76 1.06
C ASP A 107 -62.60 35.83 -0.01
N ALA A 108 -61.51 35.89 -0.81
CA ALA A 108 -61.37 36.80 -1.93
C ALA A 108 -62.38 36.49 -3.05
N ASP A 109 -62.57 35.19 -3.40
CA ASP A 109 -63.54 34.71 -4.37
C ASP A 109 -64.95 34.95 -3.91
N SER A 110 -65.20 34.72 -2.64
CA SER A 110 -66.46 34.97 -2.00
C SER A 110 -66.85 36.51 -2.05
N ARG A 111 -65.90 37.35 -1.77
CA ARG A 111 -66.07 38.84 -1.88
C ARG A 111 -66.29 39.29 -3.31
N SER A 112 -65.50 38.70 -4.24
CA SER A 112 -65.62 38.96 -5.67
C SER A 112 -66.97 38.53 -6.22
N THR A 113 -67.50 37.40 -5.81
CA THR A 113 -68.85 36.90 -6.18
C THR A 113 -69.93 37.73 -5.58
N ALA A 114 -69.78 38.19 -4.34
CA ALA A 114 -70.72 39.06 -3.69
C ALA A 114 -70.78 40.46 -4.32
N MET A 115 -69.65 40.95 -4.82
CA MET A 115 -69.63 42.26 -5.53
C MET A 115 -70.16 42.18 -6.94
N ALA A 116 -70.05 41.00 -7.61
CA ALA A 116 -70.59 40.79 -8.95
C ALA A 116 -72.09 40.53 -9.00
N GLY A 117 -72.61 40.13 -7.86
CA GLY A 117 -74.07 39.94 -7.73
C GLY A 117 -74.74 41.14 -7.25
#